data_9d141d38b26ec02d140640b745ce0d87
#
_entry.id   9d141d38b26ec02d140640b745ce0d87
#
_cell.length_a   1.000
_cell.length_b   1.000
_cell.length_c   1.000
_cell.angle_alpha   90.00
_cell.angle_beta   90.00
_cell.angle_gamma   90.00
#
_symmetry.space_group_name_H-M   'P 1'
#
loop_
_entity.id
_entity.type
_entity.pdbx_description
1 polymer ?
#
loop_
_entity_poly.entity_id
_entity_poly.type
_entity_poly.pdbx_seq_one_letter_code
_entity_poly.pdbx_strand_id
1 'polypeptide(L)'
;VTAWQADEVAHTADLDLATRYAAWAAHTPEGRAAHVGGVLFRAPRKLDFMRLVPVASAPVPGADGVAAWKLEGGHLRRREGFALTDAGMDFTAGLDPSHYCIWCHEQGKDSCARGLPEKQPTPEAPFRKSPFGVPLAGCPLEERISEFHKLRAEGWPVAALAMVCVDNPMVAGTGHRICNDCMKSCIYQK
;
A
#
# COMPACT_ATOMS: atom_id res chain seq x y z
N VAL A 1 -25.97 -2.38 3.57
CA VAL A 1 -25.39 -3.46 2.75
C VAL A 1 -25.47 -4.77 3.50
N THR A 2 -24.91 -4.90 4.72
CA THR A 2 -24.89 -6.16 5.47
C THR A 2 -26.30 -6.77 5.66
N ALA A 3 -27.33 -5.94 5.96
CA ALA A 3 -28.71 -6.41 6.06
C ALA A 3 -29.24 -6.92 4.70
N TRP A 4 -28.87 -6.29 3.59
CA TRP A 4 -29.24 -6.73 2.25
C TRP A 4 -28.55 -8.04 1.84
N GLN A 5 -27.32 -8.23 2.28
CA GLN A 5 -26.57 -9.49 2.04
C GLN A 5 -27.16 -10.70 2.78
N ALA A 6 -27.96 -10.47 3.83
CA ALA A 6 -28.68 -11.54 4.50
C ALA A 6 -29.81 -12.14 3.66
N ASP A 7 -30.35 -11.38 2.68
CA ASP A 7 -31.31 -11.85 1.68
C ASP A 7 -31.02 -11.18 0.32
N GLU A 8 -30.03 -11.73 -0.39
CA GLU A 8 -29.55 -11.19 -1.65
C GLU A 8 -30.62 -11.21 -2.76
N VAL A 9 -31.52 -12.19 -2.72
CA VAL A 9 -32.58 -12.34 -3.72
C VAL A 9 -33.57 -11.18 -3.61
N ALA A 10 -34.03 -10.89 -2.40
CA ALA A 10 -34.95 -9.78 -2.15
C ALA A 10 -34.33 -8.40 -2.41
N HIS A 11 -33.00 -8.29 -2.23
CA HIS A 11 -32.26 -7.00 -2.33
C HIS A 11 -31.32 -6.93 -3.54
N THR A 12 -31.54 -7.72 -4.58
CA THR A 12 -30.67 -7.75 -5.78
C THR A 12 -30.49 -6.36 -6.40
N ALA A 13 -31.57 -5.57 -6.54
CA ALA A 13 -31.50 -4.24 -7.12
C ALA A 13 -30.72 -3.24 -6.26
N ASP A 14 -30.88 -3.32 -4.93
CA ASP A 14 -30.18 -2.46 -3.97
C ASP A 14 -28.68 -2.77 -3.96
N LEU A 15 -28.33 -4.07 -3.99
CA LEU A 15 -26.94 -4.53 -4.04
C LEU A 15 -26.26 -4.16 -5.37
N ASP A 16 -26.96 -4.26 -6.49
CA ASP A 16 -26.43 -3.81 -7.79
C ASP A 16 -26.20 -2.29 -7.81
N LEU A 17 -27.14 -1.51 -7.28
CA LEU A 17 -26.97 -0.06 -7.14
C LEU A 17 -25.78 0.29 -6.24
N ALA A 18 -25.64 -0.36 -5.09
CA ALA A 18 -24.53 -0.15 -4.19
C ALA A 18 -23.18 -0.50 -4.85
N THR A 19 -23.15 -1.59 -5.62
CA THR A 19 -21.96 -2.02 -6.37
C THR A 19 -21.56 -1.00 -7.42
N ARG A 20 -22.52 -0.52 -8.21
CA ARG A 20 -22.27 0.52 -9.22
C ARG A 20 -21.83 1.83 -8.60
N TYR A 21 -22.43 2.22 -7.47
CA TYR A 21 -22.02 3.41 -6.74
C TYR A 21 -20.58 3.29 -6.21
N ALA A 22 -20.23 2.15 -5.60
CA ALA A 22 -18.88 1.90 -5.11
C ALA A 22 -17.85 1.91 -6.24
N ALA A 23 -18.19 1.31 -7.39
CA ALA A 23 -17.32 1.34 -8.57
C ALA A 23 -17.13 2.77 -9.10
N TRP A 24 -18.19 3.56 -9.21
CA TRP A 24 -18.09 4.96 -9.60
C TRP A 24 -17.24 5.76 -8.63
N ALA A 25 -17.52 5.65 -7.31
CA ALA A 25 -16.79 6.38 -6.27
C ALA A 25 -15.29 6.08 -6.28
N ALA A 26 -14.91 4.80 -6.47
CA ALA A 26 -13.51 4.39 -6.39
C ALA A 26 -12.73 4.58 -7.71
N HIS A 27 -13.38 4.48 -8.88
CA HIS A 27 -12.69 4.37 -10.16
C HIS A 27 -12.80 5.60 -11.06
N THR A 28 -13.72 6.54 -10.79
CA THR A 28 -13.85 7.76 -11.59
C THR A 28 -13.18 8.97 -10.90
N PRO A 29 -12.70 9.96 -11.67
CA PRO A 29 -12.20 11.21 -11.11
C PRO A 29 -13.26 11.96 -10.29
N GLU A 30 -14.50 12.03 -10.81
CA GLU A 30 -15.64 12.69 -10.20
C GLU A 30 -16.04 12.01 -8.88
N GLY A 31 -16.11 10.67 -8.90
CA GLY A 31 -16.38 9.88 -7.69
C GLY A 31 -15.35 10.10 -6.61
N ARG A 32 -14.07 10.08 -6.95
CA ARG A 32 -13.00 10.37 -6.00
C ARG A 32 -13.05 11.81 -5.46
N ALA A 33 -13.36 12.78 -6.31
CA ALA A 33 -13.51 14.17 -5.90
C ALA A 33 -14.70 14.37 -4.93
N ALA A 34 -15.82 13.67 -5.17
CA ALA A 34 -17.00 13.72 -4.30
C ALA A 34 -16.75 13.11 -2.91
N HIS A 35 -15.71 12.27 -2.76
CA HIS A 35 -15.39 11.55 -1.52
C HIS A 35 -14.04 11.99 -0.91
N VAL A 36 -13.59 13.21 -1.21
CA VAL A 36 -12.39 13.77 -0.58
C VAL A 36 -12.59 13.81 0.94
N GLY A 37 -11.64 13.23 1.67
CA GLY A 37 -11.71 13.09 3.13
C GLY A 37 -12.44 11.83 3.61
N GLY A 38 -13.02 11.02 2.71
CA GLY A 38 -13.56 9.71 3.01
C GLY A 38 -12.55 8.57 2.81
N VAL A 39 -12.90 7.39 3.30
CA VAL A 39 -12.16 6.15 3.04
C VAL A 39 -12.76 5.48 1.81
N LEU A 40 -11.98 5.37 0.74
CA LEU A 40 -12.39 4.72 -0.49
C LEU A 40 -11.63 3.42 -0.70
N PHE A 41 -12.33 2.40 -1.14
CA PHE A 41 -11.73 1.15 -1.55
C PHE A 41 -10.89 1.36 -2.83
N ARG A 42 -9.61 1.01 -2.78
CA ARG A 42 -8.72 1.12 -3.94
C ARG A 42 -8.55 -0.22 -4.62
N ALA A 43 -8.64 -0.23 -5.95
CA ALA A 43 -8.30 -1.42 -6.71
C ALA A 43 -6.81 -1.76 -6.53
N PRO A 44 -6.50 -3.05 -6.31
CA PRO A 44 -5.11 -3.50 -6.21
C PRO A 44 -4.30 -3.16 -7.44
N ARG A 45 -3.10 -2.65 -7.26
CA ARG A 45 -2.17 -2.34 -8.34
C ARG A 45 -0.85 -3.06 -8.13
N LYS A 46 -0.35 -3.65 -9.20
CA LYS A 46 1.01 -4.18 -9.20
C LYS A 46 2.02 -3.03 -9.11
N LEU A 47 3.09 -3.28 -8.40
CA LEU A 47 4.22 -2.37 -8.37
C LEU A 47 4.88 -2.35 -9.76
N ASP A 48 5.15 -1.16 -10.28
CA ASP A 48 6.04 -1.01 -11.43
C ASP A 48 7.48 -0.91 -10.93
N PHE A 49 8.23 -2.01 -11.05
CA PHE A 49 9.62 -2.08 -10.61
C PHE A 49 10.54 -1.12 -11.37
N MET A 50 10.14 -0.67 -12.54
CA MET A 50 10.88 0.33 -13.32
C MET A 50 10.54 1.78 -12.89
N ARG A 51 9.48 1.95 -12.10
CA ARG A 51 8.95 3.23 -11.64
C ARG A 51 8.54 3.18 -10.16
N LEU A 52 9.48 2.83 -9.29
CA LEU A 52 9.22 2.75 -7.85
C LEU A 52 9.00 4.12 -7.19
N VAL A 53 9.48 5.20 -7.83
CA VAL A 53 9.25 6.57 -7.36
C VAL A 53 7.99 7.10 -8.05
N PRO A 54 6.87 7.28 -7.35
CA PRO A 54 5.58 7.65 -7.95
C PRO A 54 5.48 9.17 -8.19
N VAL A 55 6.59 9.84 -8.45
CA VAL A 55 6.63 11.28 -8.69
C VAL A 55 6.86 11.55 -10.17
N ALA A 56 6.04 12.41 -10.75
CA ALA A 56 6.21 12.84 -12.13
C ALA A 56 7.56 13.57 -12.30
N SER A 57 8.37 13.05 -13.20
CA SER A 57 9.65 13.63 -13.57
C SER A 57 9.78 13.68 -15.08
N ALA A 58 10.38 14.76 -15.58
CA ALA A 58 10.64 14.95 -17.00
C ALA A 58 12.15 14.95 -17.29
N PRO A 59 12.59 14.36 -18.40
CA PRO A 59 13.98 14.46 -18.81
C PRO A 59 14.29 15.91 -19.19
N VAL A 60 15.44 16.40 -18.74
CA VAL A 60 15.99 17.70 -19.13
C VAL A 60 17.41 17.53 -19.66
N PRO A 61 17.86 18.36 -20.61
CA PRO A 61 19.25 18.33 -21.06
C PRO A 61 20.19 18.62 -19.89
N GLY A 62 21.12 17.72 -19.63
CA GLY A 62 22.21 17.94 -18.68
C GLY A 62 23.37 18.72 -19.32
N ALA A 63 24.24 19.31 -18.49
CA ALA A 63 25.35 20.16 -18.94
C ALA A 63 26.35 19.42 -19.86
N ASP A 64 26.50 18.10 -19.68
CA ASP A 64 27.51 17.28 -20.38
C ASP A 64 26.88 16.32 -21.40
N GLY A 65 25.68 16.63 -21.90
CA GLY A 65 24.96 15.76 -22.83
C GLY A 65 24.34 14.52 -22.18
N VAL A 66 24.46 14.36 -20.87
CA VAL A 66 23.81 13.30 -20.11
C VAL A 66 22.40 13.77 -19.72
N ALA A 67 21.37 12.96 -20.02
CA ALA A 67 20.00 13.29 -19.64
C ALA A 67 19.87 13.33 -18.11
N ALA A 68 19.44 14.48 -17.58
CA ALA A 68 19.05 14.62 -16.19
C ALA A 68 17.53 14.53 -16.06
N TRP A 69 17.05 14.12 -14.90
CA TRP A 69 15.61 14.06 -14.61
C TRP A 69 15.26 15.15 -13.60
N LYS A 70 14.27 15.94 -13.91
CA LYS A 70 13.79 17.02 -13.04
C LYS A 70 12.37 16.72 -12.57
N LEU A 71 12.14 16.92 -11.29
CA LEU A 71 10.78 16.86 -10.73
C LEU A 71 9.96 18.07 -11.22
N GLU A 72 8.69 17.86 -11.48
CA GLU A 72 7.75 18.95 -11.74
C GLU A 72 7.67 19.90 -10.54
N GLY A 73 7.50 21.19 -10.79
CA GLY A 73 7.60 22.24 -9.76
C GLY A 73 6.66 22.04 -8.57
N GLY A 74 5.46 21.51 -8.80
CA GLY A 74 4.49 21.21 -7.74
C GLY A 74 4.91 20.10 -6.77
N HIS A 75 5.92 19.29 -7.14
CA HIS A 75 6.49 18.23 -6.30
C HIS A 75 7.79 18.63 -5.59
N LEU A 76 8.27 19.84 -5.85
CA LEU A 76 9.46 20.36 -5.18
C LEU A 76 9.09 20.86 -3.79
N ARG A 77 9.57 20.17 -2.78
CA ARG A 77 9.43 20.58 -1.38
C ARG A 77 10.70 21.30 -0.95
N ARG A 78 10.57 22.54 -0.48
CA ARG A 78 11.66 23.25 0.18
C ARG A 78 11.56 23.02 1.67
N ARG A 79 12.68 22.71 2.29
CA ARG A 79 12.77 22.65 3.74
C ARG A 79 12.79 24.09 4.30
N GLU A 80 11.86 24.37 5.18
CA GLU A 80 11.78 25.66 5.88
C GLU A 80 12.19 25.46 7.34
N GLY A 81 13.44 25.76 7.66
CA GLY A 81 13.99 25.60 9.00
C GLY A 81 13.81 24.18 9.56
N PHE A 82 13.17 24.06 10.70
CA PHE A 82 12.87 22.80 11.38
C PHE A 82 11.43 22.28 11.13
N ALA A 83 10.69 22.88 10.21
CA ALA A 83 9.37 22.40 9.87
C ALA A 83 9.42 20.99 9.29
N LEU A 84 8.40 20.18 9.62
CA LEU A 84 8.26 18.83 9.06
C LEU A 84 8.01 18.94 7.55
N THR A 85 8.87 18.30 6.77
CA THR A 85 8.66 18.16 5.31
C THR A 85 7.64 17.09 4.97
N ASP A 86 7.31 16.24 5.92
CA ASP A 86 6.28 15.22 5.83
C ASP A 86 5.42 15.28 7.10
N ALA A 87 4.22 15.84 6.96
CA ALA A 87 3.27 16.00 8.08
C ALA A 87 2.62 14.68 8.51
N GLY A 88 2.89 13.58 7.78
CA GLY A 88 2.20 12.31 8.00
C GLY A 88 0.77 12.30 7.44
N MET A 89 -0.05 11.42 7.96
CA MET A 89 -1.46 11.26 7.59
C MET A 89 -2.35 11.50 8.81
N ASP A 90 -3.52 12.09 8.60
CA ASP A 90 -4.58 12.08 9.60
C ASP A 90 -5.16 10.67 9.77
N PHE A 91 -6.09 10.54 10.74
CA PHE A 91 -6.69 9.25 11.04
C PHE A 91 -7.43 8.65 9.83
N THR A 92 -8.20 9.45 9.13
CA THR A 92 -9.02 9.02 7.98
C THR A 92 -8.14 8.61 6.80
N ALA A 93 -7.16 9.43 6.44
CA ALA A 93 -6.20 9.10 5.38
C ALA A 93 -5.39 7.83 5.70
N GLY A 94 -5.10 7.59 6.98
CA GLY A 94 -4.42 6.37 7.43
C GLY A 94 -5.29 5.12 7.39
N LEU A 95 -6.62 5.21 7.36
CA LEU A 95 -7.51 4.07 7.18
C LEU A 95 -7.49 3.53 5.73
N ASP A 96 -7.28 4.39 4.76
CA ASP A 96 -7.26 4.03 3.35
C ASP A 96 -6.25 2.88 3.03
N PRO A 97 -4.95 2.97 3.39
CA PRO A 97 -4.03 1.85 3.23
C PRO A 97 -4.38 0.63 4.10
N SER A 98 -5.04 0.81 5.24
CA SER A 98 -5.47 -0.32 6.07
C SER A 98 -6.57 -1.13 5.40
N HIS A 99 -7.51 -0.49 4.72
CA HIS A 99 -8.55 -1.14 3.94
C HIS A 99 -8.07 -1.61 2.55
N TYR A 100 -6.95 -1.11 2.06
CA TYR A 100 -6.31 -1.65 0.87
C TYR A 100 -5.75 -3.06 1.12
N CYS A 101 -5.32 -3.35 2.34
CA CYS A 101 -4.86 -4.67 2.75
C CYS A 101 -6.03 -5.66 2.80
N ILE A 102 -5.85 -6.85 2.23
CA ILE A 102 -6.85 -7.93 2.29
C ILE A 102 -6.68 -8.86 3.50
N TRP A 103 -5.82 -8.48 4.43
CA TRP A 103 -5.54 -9.23 5.67
C TRP A 103 -5.25 -10.71 5.41
N CYS A 104 -4.34 -10.96 4.47
CA CYS A 104 -4.08 -12.30 3.93
C CYS A 104 -3.51 -13.28 4.97
N HIS A 105 -3.05 -12.81 6.14
CA HIS A 105 -2.67 -13.66 7.27
C HIS A 105 -3.84 -14.52 7.75
N GLU A 106 -5.09 -14.05 7.69
CA GLU A 106 -6.29 -14.82 8.03
C GLU A 106 -6.53 -16.02 7.09
N GLN A 107 -5.88 -15.98 5.92
CA GLN A 107 -5.94 -17.07 4.93
C GLN A 107 -4.66 -17.93 4.95
N GLY A 108 -3.85 -17.85 6.00
CA GLY A 108 -2.57 -18.53 6.10
C GLY A 108 -1.51 -18.07 5.10
N LYS A 109 -1.67 -16.86 4.56
CA LYS A 109 -0.75 -16.26 3.59
C LYS A 109 -0.31 -14.93 4.14
N ASP A 110 0.98 -14.70 4.21
CA ASP A 110 1.54 -13.47 4.75
C ASP A 110 2.78 -13.08 3.95
N SER A 111 2.56 -12.84 2.67
CA SER A 111 3.66 -12.65 1.72
C SER A 111 4.42 -11.34 1.94
N CYS A 112 3.80 -10.32 2.48
CA CYS A 112 4.49 -9.07 2.83
C CYS A 112 5.49 -9.27 3.97
N ALA A 113 5.21 -10.15 4.93
CA ALA A 113 6.14 -10.52 5.99
C ALA A 113 7.10 -11.64 5.55
N ARG A 114 6.57 -12.73 4.96
CA ARG A 114 7.28 -14.00 4.73
C ARG A 114 7.68 -14.27 3.29
N GLY A 115 7.41 -13.35 2.38
CA GLY A 115 7.77 -13.45 0.97
C GLY A 115 6.74 -14.16 0.09
N LEU A 116 7.00 -14.10 -1.20
CA LEU A 116 6.23 -14.78 -2.26
C LEU A 116 6.95 -16.07 -2.64
N PRO A 117 6.49 -17.24 -2.20
CA PRO A 117 7.15 -18.49 -2.54
C PRO A 117 7.04 -18.79 -4.03
N GLU A 118 8.03 -19.48 -4.56
CA GLU A 118 7.96 -20.11 -5.88
C GLU A 118 6.88 -21.21 -5.88
N LYS A 119 6.39 -21.56 -7.07
CA LYS A 119 5.43 -22.68 -7.22
C LYS A 119 6.05 -24.01 -6.81
N GLN A 120 7.32 -24.18 -7.07
CA GLN A 120 8.14 -25.33 -6.68
C GLN A 120 9.42 -24.79 -6.02
N PRO A 121 9.35 -24.45 -4.72
CA PRO A 121 10.48 -23.85 -4.03
C PRO A 121 11.59 -24.89 -3.83
N THR A 122 12.83 -24.45 -4.04
CA THR A 122 14.03 -25.22 -3.67
C THR A 122 14.79 -24.46 -2.56
N PRO A 123 15.71 -25.12 -1.84
CA PRO A 123 16.51 -24.44 -0.83
C PRO A 123 17.29 -23.25 -1.39
N GLU A 124 17.74 -23.31 -2.64
CA GLU A 124 18.51 -22.26 -3.34
C GLU A 124 17.61 -21.17 -3.96
N ALA A 125 16.33 -21.49 -4.22
CA ALA A 125 15.37 -20.59 -4.83
C ALA A 125 13.99 -20.72 -4.18
N PRO A 126 13.85 -20.32 -2.90
CA PRO A 126 12.58 -20.47 -2.18
C PRO A 126 11.54 -19.43 -2.62
N PHE A 127 11.98 -18.26 -3.09
CA PHE A 127 11.12 -17.14 -3.43
C PHE A 127 11.16 -16.78 -4.91
N ARG A 128 10.05 -16.25 -5.39
CA ARG A 128 9.98 -15.61 -6.70
C ARG A 128 10.97 -14.44 -6.75
N LYS A 129 11.39 -14.09 -7.97
CA LYS A 129 12.31 -12.99 -8.19
C LYS A 129 11.61 -11.80 -8.84
N SER A 130 12.07 -10.61 -8.52
CA SER A 130 11.71 -9.39 -9.22
C SER A 130 12.30 -9.40 -10.66
N PRO A 131 11.89 -8.46 -11.53
CA PRO A 131 12.53 -8.29 -12.86
C PRO A 131 14.04 -8.06 -12.80
N PHE A 132 14.57 -7.63 -11.67
CA PHE A 132 16.00 -7.43 -11.44
C PHE A 132 16.71 -8.66 -10.83
N GLY A 133 16.02 -9.80 -10.74
CA GLY A 133 16.59 -11.03 -10.18
C GLY A 133 16.66 -11.06 -8.64
N VAL A 134 16.13 -10.05 -7.95
CA VAL A 134 16.13 -9.97 -6.48
C VAL A 134 15.01 -10.83 -5.91
N PRO A 135 15.27 -11.73 -4.93
CA PRO A 135 14.24 -12.51 -4.28
C PRO A 135 13.19 -11.65 -3.60
N LEU A 136 11.93 -12.01 -3.74
CA LEU A 136 10.80 -11.35 -3.09
C LEU A 136 10.52 -12.02 -1.73
N ALA A 137 11.48 -11.88 -0.82
CA ALA A 137 11.52 -12.59 0.46
C ALA A 137 10.65 -11.98 1.57
N GLY A 138 10.01 -10.84 1.31
CA GLY A 138 9.19 -10.16 2.31
C GLY A 138 9.99 -9.24 3.23
N CYS A 139 9.41 -8.91 4.37
CA CYS A 139 10.03 -8.07 5.36
C CYS A 139 11.19 -8.81 6.05
N PRO A 140 12.42 -8.24 6.09
CA PRO A 140 13.55 -8.89 6.78
C PRO A 140 13.36 -9.03 8.29
N LEU A 141 12.45 -8.27 8.89
CA LEU A 141 12.07 -8.39 10.31
C LEU A 141 10.83 -9.27 10.52
N GLU A 142 10.26 -9.82 9.46
CA GLU A 142 8.97 -10.54 9.49
C GLU A 142 7.86 -9.74 10.21
N GLU A 143 7.85 -8.41 10.06
CA GLU A 143 6.84 -7.55 10.69
C GLU A 143 5.43 -8.02 10.32
N ARG A 144 4.55 -8.02 11.31
CA ARG A 144 3.13 -8.42 11.20
C ARG A 144 2.30 -7.35 10.50
N ILE A 145 2.62 -7.10 9.22
CA ILE A 145 2.11 -5.98 8.43
C ILE A 145 0.60 -6.11 8.21
N SER A 146 0.15 -7.28 7.85
CA SER A 146 -1.26 -7.57 7.59
C SER A 146 -2.10 -7.43 8.86
N GLU A 147 -1.57 -7.87 9.99
CA GLU A 147 -2.22 -7.81 11.30
C GLU A 147 -2.32 -6.37 11.81
N PHE A 148 -1.27 -5.56 11.70
CA PHE A 148 -1.39 -4.17 12.15
C PHE A 148 -2.32 -3.33 11.27
N HIS A 149 -2.43 -3.65 9.98
CA HIS A 149 -3.45 -3.04 9.11
C HIS A 149 -4.85 -3.39 9.56
N LYS A 150 -5.10 -4.64 9.96
CA LYS A 150 -6.38 -5.05 10.52
C LYS A 150 -6.70 -4.32 11.81
N LEU A 151 -5.80 -4.30 12.78
CA LEU A 151 -5.98 -3.56 14.03
C LEU A 151 -6.30 -2.08 13.79
N ARG A 152 -5.61 -1.47 12.84
CA ARG A 152 -5.88 -0.08 12.49
C ARG A 152 -7.26 0.10 11.86
N ALA A 153 -7.68 -0.80 10.97
CA ALA A 153 -9.00 -0.76 10.34
C ALA A 153 -10.14 -0.96 11.37
N GLU A 154 -9.89 -1.75 12.41
CA GLU A 154 -10.80 -1.97 13.53
C GLU A 154 -10.83 -0.81 14.54
N GLY A 155 -10.04 0.25 14.33
CA GLY A 155 -10.02 1.42 15.20
C GLY A 155 -9.04 1.37 16.36
N TRP A 156 -8.02 0.47 16.30
CA TRP A 156 -7.00 0.29 17.32
C TRP A 156 -5.60 0.78 16.89
N PRO A 157 -5.42 2.09 16.58
CA PRO A 157 -4.15 2.59 16.02
C PRO A 157 -2.97 2.45 16.99
N VAL A 158 -3.20 2.56 18.30
CA VAL A 158 -2.15 2.37 19.32
C VAL A 158 -1.73 0.91 19.38
N ALA A 159 -2.67 -0.03 19.31
CA ALA A 159 -2.35 -1.46 19.27
C ALA A 159 -1.61 -1.83 17.98
N ALA A 160 -1.99 -1.25 16.85
CA ALA A 160 -1.28 -1.41 15.59
C ALA A 160 0.18 -0.94 15.69
N LEU A 161 0.42 0.25 16.27
CA LEU A 161 1.77 0.75 16.52
C LEU A 161 2.56 -0.15 17.48
N ALA A 162 1.93 -0.60 18.57
CA ALA A 162 2.57 -1.50 19.52
C ALA A 162 3.00 -2.82 18.87
N MET A 163 2.17 -3.37 17.98
CA MET A 163 2.51 -4.57 17.22
C MET A 163 3.74 -4.38 16.33
N VAL A 164 3.82 -3.26 15.60
CA VAL A 164 5.01 -2.92 14.81
C VAL A 164 6.25 -2.77 15.69
N CYS A 165 6.12 -2.12 16.88
CA CYS A 165 7.24 -1.91 17.79
C CYS A 165 7.79 -3.21 18.39
N VAL A 166 7.03 -4.31 18.42
CA VAL A 166 7.51 -5.62 18.87
C VAL A 166 8.60 -6.14 17.94
N ASP A 167 8.37 -6.03 16.64
CA ASP A 167 9.30 -6.55 15.61
C ASP A 167 10.34 -5.48 15.23
N ASN A 168 9.97 -4.20 15.30
CA ASN A 168 10.82 -3.06 14.96
C ASN A 168 10.69 -1.94 16.02
N PRO A 169 11.40 -2.04 17.14
CA PRO A 169 11.33 -1.01 18.19
C PRO A 169 11.84 0.37 17.74
N MET A 170 12.59 0.43 16.63
CA MET A 170 13.10 1.66 16.05
C MET A 170 12.19 2.21 14.93
N VAL A 171 10.93 1.76 14.84
CA VAL A 171 10.00 2.11 13.75
C VAL A 171 9.84 3.62 13.55
N ALA A 172 9.92 4.42 14.60
CA ALA A 172 9.85 5.89 14.49
C ALA A 172 10.97 6.48 13.64
N GLY A 173 12.15 5.85 13.61
CA GLY A 173 13.29 6.27 12.79
C GLY A 173 13.45 5.45 11.50
N THR A 174 13.09 4.17 11.52
CA THR A 174 13.37 3.23 10.43
C THR A 174 12.15 2.88 9.58
N GLY A 175 10.94 2.97 10.13
CA GLY A 175 9.71 2.57 9.45
C GLY A 175 9.27 3.49 8.33
N HIS A 176 9.91 4.64 8.17
CA HIS A 176 9.55 5.64 7.18
C HIS A 176 10.55 5.68 6.04
N ARG A 177 10.27 4.99 4.93
CA ARG A 177 11.02 5.04 3.67
C ARG A 177 12.42 4.41 3.69
N ILE A 178 12.68 3.48 4.60
CA ILE A 178 13.97 2.79 4.63
C ILE A 178 14.04 1.71 3.57
N CYS A 179 12.98 0.89 3.47
CA CYS A 179 12.84 -0.13 2.42
C CYS A 179 11.37 -0.24 1.99
N ASN A 180 11.10 -1.08 1.02
CA ASN A 180 9.75 -1.39 0.54
C ASN A 180 9.62 -2.87 0.16
N ASP A 181 10.37 -3.74 0.83
CA ASP A 181 10.41 -5.17 0.53
C ASP A 181 9.06 -5.85 0.78
N CYS A 182 8.32 -5.41 1.80
CA CYS A 182 6.95 -5.84 2.04
C CYS A 182 6.01 -5.49 0.86
N MET A 183 6.14 -4.30 0.27
CA MET A 183 5.33 -3.87 -0.88
C MET A 183 5.63 -4.72 -2.11
N LYS A 184 6.91 -4.98 -2.38
CA LYS A 184 7.37 -5.82 -3.50
C LYS A 184 6.90 -7.26 -3.38
N SER A 185 6.76 -7.75 -2.14
CA SER A 185 6.33 -9.11 -1.84
C SER A 185 4.84 -9.24 -1.52
N CYS A 186 4.08 -8.14 -1.60
CA CYS A 186 2.64 -8.17 -1.37
C CYS A 186 1.93 -9.13 -2.33
N ILE A 187 0.86 -9.78 -1.86
CA ILE A 187 0.03 -10.71 -2.66
C ILE A 187 -0.47 -10.09 -3.96
N TYR A 188 -0.64 -8.79 -4.01
CA TYR A 188 -1.04 -8.05 -5.21
C TYR A 188 0.01 -8.07 -6.34
N GLN A 189 1.21 -8.57 -6.07
CA GLN A 189 2.27 -8.74 -7.08
C GLN A 189 2.21 -10.08 -7.83
N LYS A 190 1.29 -10.98 -7.45
CA LYS A 190 1.08 -12.28 -8.09
C LYS A 190 0.56 -12.17 -9.52
#